data_23b97d6bfa5547243e9fdaca86b72c76
#
_entry.id   23b97d6bfa5547243e9fdaca86b72c76
#
_cell.length_a   1.000
_cell.length_b   1.000
_cell.length_c   1.000
_cell.angle_alpha   90.00
_cell.angle_beta   90.00
_cell.angle_gamma   90.00
#
_symmetry.space_group_name_H-M   'P 1'
#
loop_
_entity.id
_entity.type
_entity.pdbx_description
1 polymer ?
#
loop_
_entity_poly.entity_id
_entity_poly.type
_entity_poly.pdbx_seq_one_letter_code
_entity_poly.pdbx_strand_id
1 'polypeptide(L)'
;HQPRRQRQMCIRDRNMGIGENVSDSKKINSAVEALELISGQKPVKTIAKKAIAGFKLREGLPVGVKVTLRKKIMYEFIDRLINIALPRVRDFRGLNNKSFDGKGNYAFGIKEHIIFPEIHYESVTDVWGMDVIISTSAKTDDEALALLKGFNFPFGN
;
A
#
# COMPACT_ATOMS: atom_id res chain seq x y z
N HIS A 1 25.78 -12.41 12.71
CA HIS A 1 24.95 -12.76 11.55
C HIS A 1 23.71 -13.52 12.03
N GLN A 2 22.67 -12.81 12.40
CA GLN A 2 21.38 -13.49 12.60
C GLN A 2 20.82 -13.93 11.24
N PRO A 3 20.50 -15.20 11.05
CA PRO A 3 19.96 -15.68 9.80
C PRO A 3 18.63 -15.02 9.51
N ARG A 4 18.41 -14.65 8.25
CA ARG A 4 17.21 -14.05 7.67
C ARG A 4 15.92 -14.89 7.82
N ARG A 5 15.83 -15.75 8.86
CA ARG A 5 14.85 -16.82 9.01
C ARG A 5 13.50 -16.47 9.63
N GLN A 6 13.20 -15.21 9.90
CA GLN A 6 11.91 -14.86 10.49
C GLN A 6 11.27 -13.63 9.84
N ARG A 7 11.07 -13.69 8.55
CA ARG A 7 10.12 -12.78 7.89
C ARG A 7 8.83 -13.55 7.61
N GLN A 8 8.05 -13.78 8.65
CA GLN A 8 6.77 -14.45 8.50
C GLN A 8 5.78 -13.63 7.67
N MET A 9 5.84 -12.31 7.75
CA MET A 9 5.03 -11.40 6.95
C MET A 9 5.70 -10.03 6.84
N CYS A 10 5.52 -9.36 5.71
CA CYS A 10 5.92 -7.99 5.52
C CYS A 10 4.95 -7.33 4.52
N ILE A 11 4.51 -6.12 4.80
CA ILE A 11 3.81 -5.30 3.81
C ILE A 11 4.89 -4.59 3.02
N ARG A 12 5.16 -5.08 1.83
CA ARG A 12 6.35 -4.71 1.10
C ARG A 12 6.23 -3.39 0.39
N ASP A 13 5.12 -3.08 -0.18
CA ASP A 13 4.98 -1.82 -0.91
C ASP A 13 3.56 -1.29 -0.80
N ARG A 14 3.45 -0.10 -0.25
CA ARG A 14 2.35 0.80 -0.51
C ARG A 14 2.85 1.78 -1.53
N ASN A 15 2.33 1.70 -2.71
CA ASN A 15 2.70 2.55 -3.81
C ASN A 15 1.53 3.47 -4.15
N MET A 16 1.78 4.76 -4.09
CA MET A 16 0.90 5.77 -4.65
C MET A 16 1.49 6.24 -5.97
N GLY A 17 0.84 5.88 -7.07
CA GLY A 17 1.21 6.35 -8.41
C GLY A 17 0.75 7.78 -8.62
N ILE A 18 1.66 8.67 -8.98
CA ILE A 18 1.38 10.09 -9.25
C ILE A 18 1.52 10.39 -10.76
N GLY A 19 1.41 9.36 -11.59
CA GLY A 19 1.83 9.35 -13.00
C GLY A 19 1.44 10.54 -13.87
N GLU A 20 0.26 11.14 -13.69
CA GLU A 20 -0.19 12.27 -14.49
C GLU A 20 0.34 13.63 -13.99
N ASN A 21 0.84 13.72 -12.79
CA ASN A 21 1.24 14.96 -12.12
C ASN A 21 2.72 15.00 -11.74
N VAL A 22 3.57 14.35 -12.55
CA VAL A 22 5.02 14.23 -12.31
C VAL A 22 5.74 15.58 -12.22
N SER A 23 5.18 16.61 -12.83
CA SER A 23 5.75 17.96 -12.83
C SER A 23 5.39 18.80 -11.60
N ASP A 24 4.41 18.35 -10.79
CA ASP A 24 3.93 19.13 -9.65
C ASP A 24 4.53 18.60 -8.32
N SER A 25 5.58 19.28 -7.87
CA SER A 25 6.26 18.94 -6.61
C SER A 25 5.36 19.07 -5.37
N LYS A 26 4.34 19.92 -5.41
CA LYS A 26 3.39 20.09 -4.29
C LYS A 26 2.54 18.85 -4.12
N LYS A 27 2.03 18.27 -5.20
CA LYS A 27 1.24 17.04 -5.19
C LYS A 27 2.03 15.86 -4.67
N ILE A 28 3.29 15.74 -5.07
CA ILE A 28 4.19 14.69 -4.58
C ILE A 28 4.44 14.82 -3.08
N ASN A 29 4.67 16.03 -2.59
CA ASN A 29 4.85 16.26 -1.16
C ASN A 29 3.57 15.97 -0.38
N SER A 30 2.41 16.33 -0.89
CA SER A 30 1.11 15.98 -0.30
C SER A 30 0.91 14.46 -0.21
N ALA A 31 1.28 13.71 -1.26
CA ALA A 31 1.23 12.24 -1.22
C ALA A 31 2.22 11.65 -0.20
N VAL A 32 3.41 12.22 -0.05
CA VAL A 32 4.38 11.81 0.98
C VAL A 32 3.81 12.02 2.37
N GLU A 33 3.25 13.19 2.67
CA GLU A 33 2.64 13.51 3.96
C GLU A 33 1.46 12.58 4.27
N ALA A 34 0.58 12.35 3.29
CA ALA A 34 -0.56 11.45 3.45
C ALA A 34 -0.10 10.02 3.77
N LEU A 35 0.88 9.50 3.03
CA LEU A 35 1.40 8.15 3.25
C LEU A 35 2.16 8.04 4.58
N GLU A 36 2.85 9.08 5.02
CA GLU A 36 3.51 9.15 6.33
C GLU A 36 2.49 9.08 7.47
N LEU A 37 1.41 9.84 7.39
CA LEU A 37 0.31 9.81 8.37
C LEU A 37 -0.34 8.42 8.45
N ILE A 38 -0.62 7.79 7.30
CA ILE A 38 -1.25 6.48 7.24
C ILE A 38 -0.34 5.39 7.79
N SER A 39 0.94 5.42 7.44
CA SER A 39 1.89 4.35 7.78
C SER A 39 2.57 4.53 9.13
N GLY A 40 2.69 5.76 9.62
CA GLY A 40 3.50 6.08 10.79
C GLY A 40 5.02 5.97 10.54
N GLN A 41 5.44 5.86 9.28
CA GLN A 41 6.83 5.72 8.86
C GLN A 41 7.10 6.64 7.66
N LYS A 42 8.28 7.25 7.61
CA LYS A 42 8.66 8.12 6.50
C LYS A 42 8.74 7.36 5.18
N PRO A 43 7.94 7.75 4.18
CA PRO A 43 7.96 7.11 2.88
C PRO A 43 9.13 7.56 2.02
N VAL A 44 9.40 6.80 0.96
CA VAL A 44 10.46 7.07 -0.02
C VAL A 44 9.82 7.45 -1.34
N LYS A 45 10.30 8.53 -1.95
CA LYS A 45 9.93 8.91 -3.32
C LYS A 45 10.59 7.96 -4.31
N THR A 46 9.81 7.43 -5.25
CA THR A 46 10.33 6.63 -6.36
C THR A 46 10.60 7.54 -7.54
N ILE A 47 11.77 7.42 -8.13
CA ILE A 47 12.22 8.26 -9.23
C ILE A 47 12.23 7.48 -10.55
N ALA A 48 12.01 8.20 -11.66
CA ALA A 48 12.09 7.62 -12.99
C ALA A 48 13.53 7.26 -13.34
N LYS A 49 13.73 6.04 -13.82
CA LYS A 49 15.05 5.54 -14.27
C LYS A 49 15.37 5.91 -15.71
N LYS A 50 14.35 6.15 -16.52
CA LYS A 50 14.49 6.50 -17.95
C LYS A 50 13.52 7.61 -18.31
N ALA A 51 13.92 8.46 -19.25
CA ALA A 51 13.04 9.44 -19.84
C ALA A 51 12.10 8.79 -20.87
N ILE A 52 10.81 9.14 -20.83
CA ILE A 52 9.80 8.69 -21.79
C ILE A 52 9.01 9.90 -22.25
N ALA A 53 9.24 10.32 -23.49
CA ALA A 53 8.64 11.53 -24.05
C ALA A 53 7.11 11.47 -24.13
N GLY A 54 6.53 10.30 -24.44
CA GLY A 54 5.08 10.10 -24.52
C GLY A 54 4.34 10.36 -23.20
N PHE A 55 5.01 10.18 -22.06
CA PHE A 55 4.48 10.47 -20.73
C PHE A 55 5.01 11.78 -20.12
N LYS A 56 5.70 12.61 -20.91
CA LYS A 56 6.36 13.84 -20.44
C LYS A 56 7.28 13.62 -19.23
N LEU A 57 7.89 12.45 -19.17
CA LEU A 57 8.71 11.97 -18.07
C LEU A 57 10.19 12.17 -18.39
N ARG A 58 10.92 12.79 -17.47
CA ARG A 58 12.39 12.89 -17.52
C ARG A 58 13.01 11.98 -16.47
N GLU A 59 14.23 11.52 -16.74
CA GLU A 59 15.02 10.78 -15.76
C GLU A 59 15.23 11.61 -14.48
N GLY A 60 15.10 10.96 -13.32
CA GLY A 60 15.24 11.60 -12.01
C GLY A 60 13.98 12.28 -11.47
N LEU A 61 12.90 12.37 -12.25
CA LEU A 61 11.63 12.90 -11.76
C LEU A 61 10.94 11.90 -10.81
N PRO A 62 10.36 12.37 -9.69
CA PRO A 62 9.59 11.50 -8.80
C PRO A 62 8.27 11.09 -9.47
N VAL A 63 8.02 9.78 -9.54
CA VAL A 63 6.83 9.19 -10.18
C VAL A 63 5.84 8.59 -9.19
N GLY A 64 6.26 8.40 -7.96
CA GLY A 64 5.40 7.80 -6.93
C GLY A 64 6.05 7.86 -5.56
N VAL A 65 5.33 7.36 -4.59
CA VAL A 65 5.75 7.27 -3.19
C VAL A 65 5.49 5.88 -2.67
N LYS A 66 6.45 5.30 -1.96
CA LYS A 66 6.30 3.97 -1.36
C LYS A 66 6.81 3.91 0.07
N VAL A 67 6.26 2.97 0.84
CA VAL A 67 6.75 2.64 2.17
C VAL A 67 6.67 1.13 2.42
N THR A 68 7.67 0.59 3.10
CA THR A 68 7.71 -0.82 3.50
C THR A 68 7.57 -0.93 5.01
N LEU A 69 6.55 -1.65 5.46
CA LEU A 69 6.26 -1.86 6.88
C LEU A 69 6.64 -3.27 7.32
N ARG A 70 7.20 -3.36 8.53
CA ARG A 70 7.63 -4.63 9.13
C ARG A 70 7.37 -4.62 10.63
N LYS A 71 7.31 -5.81 11.23
CA LYS A 71 7.18 -6.01 12.69
C LYS A 71 5.96 -5.28 13.27
N LYS A 72 6.13 -4.62 14.40
CA LYS A 72 5.06 -3.96 15.15
C LYS A 72 4.26 -2.95 14.32
N ILE A 73 4.93 -2.08 13.58
CA ILE A 73 4.27 -1.06 12.73
C ILE A 73 3.38 -1.70 11.67
N MET A 74 3.82 -2.81 11.10
CA MET A 74 3.04 -3.58 10.13
C MET A 74 1.77 -4.15 10.74
N TYR A 75 1.84 -4.77 11.92
CA TYR A 75 0.66 -5.34 12.60
C TYR A 75 -0.32 -4.26 13.03
N GLU A 76 0.15 -3.16 13.56
CA GLU A 76 -0.68 -2.00 13.91
C GLU A 76 -1.41 -1.45 12.69
N PHE A 77 -0.72 -1.41 11.55
CA PHE A 77 -1.35 -1.01 10.31
C PHE A 77 -2.41 -2.01 9.82
N ILE A 78 -2.13 -3.30 9.84
CA ILE A 78 -3.11 -4.34 9.47
C ILE A 78 -4.36 -4.21 10.32
N ASP A 79 -4.21 -4.03 11.62
CA ASP A 79 -5.33 -3.87 12.54
C ASP A 79 -6.21 -2.66 12.16
N ARG A 80 -5.61 -1.50 11.92
CA ARG A 80 -6.34 -0.31 11.46
C ARG A 80 -6.98 -0.49 10.08
N LEU A 81 -6.28 -1.15 9.17
CA LEU A 81 -6.78 -1.44 7.82
C LEU A 81 -8.05 -2.29 7.88
N ILE A 82 -8.02 -3.38 8.62
CA ILE A 82 -9.13 -4.34 8.70
C ILE A 82 -10.33 -3.78 9.47
N ASN A 83 -10.09 -3.18 10.62
CA ASN A 83 -11.15 -2.79 11.54
C ASN A 83 -11.73 -1.42 11.26
N ILE A 84 -10.95 -0.51 10.68
CA ILE A 84 -11.34 0.89 10.50
C ILE A 84 -11.44 1.28 9.02
N ALA A 85 -10.38 1.04 8.24
CA ALA A 85 -10.30 1.55 6.88
C ALA A 85 -11.17 0.78 5.89
N LEU A 86 -11.08 -0.54 5.84
CA LEU A 86 -11.85 -1.36 4.90
C LEU A 86 -13.37 -1.22 5.06
N PRO A 87 -13.96 -1.17 6.27
CA PRO A 87 -15.38 -0.92 6.43
C PRO A 87 -15.86 0.44 5.93
N ARG A 88 -14.95 1.41 5.79
CA ARG A 88 -15.24 2.76 5.27
C ARG A 88 -15.16 2.87 3.75
N VAL A 89 -14.70 1.83 3.07
CA VAL A 89 -14.67 1.79 1.60
C VAL A 89 -16.11 1.80 1.06
N ARG A 90 -16.37 2.67 0.10
CA ARG A 90 -17.68 2.75 -0.55
C ARG A 90 -17.96 1.46 -1.32
N ASP A 91 -19.16 0.88 -1.16
CA ASP A 91 -19.62 -0.36 -1.81
C ASP A 91 -18.67 -1.55 -1.60
N PHE A 92 -18.08 -1.65 -0.40
CA PHE A 92 -17.17 -2.73 -0.07
C PHE A 92 -17.90 -4.08 0.01
N ARG A 93 -17.52 -5.00 -0.88
CA ARG A 93 -18.09 -6.37 -0.96
C ARG A 93 -17.14 -7.48 -0.49
N GLY A 94 -16.03 -7.12 0.08
CA GLY A 94 -14.96 -8.01 0.45
C GLY A 94 -13.75 -7.96 -0.50
N LEU A 95 -12.63 -8.49 -0.03
CA LEU A 95 -11.40 -8.60 -0.80
C LEU A 95 -11.46 -9.83 -1.70
N ASN A 96 -10.84 -9.74 -2.86
CA ASN A 96 -10.76 -10.86 -3.79
C ASN A 96 -9.80 -11.94 -3.25
N ASN A 97 -10.28 -13.17 -3.12
CA ASN A 97 -9.48 -14.31 -2.67
C ASN A 97 -8.54 -14.88 -3.74
N LYS A 98 -8.60 -14.39 -4.97
CA LYS A 98 -7.77 -14.83 -6.11
C LYS A 98 -6.58 -13.92 -6.43
N SER A 99 -6.37 -12.85 -5.65
CA SER A 99 -5.30 -11.87 -5.89
C SER A 99 -3.94 -12.29 -5.30
N PHE A 100 -3.64 -13.57 -5.34
CA PHE A 100 -2.34 -14.13 -4.95
C PHE A 100 -1.43 -14.33 -6.17
N ASP A 101 -0.12 -14.29 -5.96
CA ASP A 101 0.90 -14.41 -7.01
C ASP A 101 1.38 -15.84 -7.31
N GLY A 102 0.83 -16.86 -6.67
CA GLY A 102 1.28 -18.25 -6.72
C GLY A 102 2.41 -18.59 -5.74
N LYS A 103 2.92 -17.61 -5.00
CA LYS A 103 4.05 -17.74 -4.05
C LYS A 103 3.70 -17.29 -2.64
N GLY A 104 2.42 -17.20 -2.33
CA GLY A 104 1.95 -16.79 -1.01
C GLY A 104 1.98 -15.28 -0.75
N ASN A 105 2.08 -14.44 -1.75
CA ASN A 105 1.95 -12.99 -1.62
C ASN A 105 0.57 -12.53 -2.09
N TYR A 106 0.04 -11.52 -1.44
CA TYR A 106 -1.27 -10.98 -1.72
C TYR A 106 -1.21 -9.49 -2.05
N ALA A 107 -1.94 -9.05 -3.05
CA ALA A 107 -2.00 -7.64 -3.43
C ALA A 107 -3.44 -7.20 -3.66
N PHE A 108 -3.76 -5.98 -3.24
CA PHE A 108 -5.02 -5.33 -3.52
C PHE A 108 -4.86 -3.81 -3.61
N GLY A 109 -5.74 -3.18 -4.37
CA GLY A 109 -5.79 -1.74 -4.54
C GLY A 109 -6.86 -1.08 -3.67
N ILE A 110 -6.54 0.06 -3.11
CA ILE A 110 -7.47 0.97 -2.44
C ILE A 110 -7.63 2.19 -3.35
N LYS A 111 -8.86 2.50 -3.75
CA LYS A 111 -9.13 3.61 -4.67
C LYS A 111 -8.94 4.98 -4.04
N GLU A 112 -9.27 5.10 -2.77
CA GLU A 112 -9.30 6.37 -2.06
C GLU A 112 -8.57 6.25 -0.71
N HIS A 113 -7.50 7.02 -0.52
CA HIS A 113 -6.74 7.01 0.74
C HIS A 113 -7.48 7.68 1.90
N ILE A 114 -8.54 8.42 1.63
CA ILE A 114 -9.37 9.11 2.64
C ILE A 114 -10.13 8.16 3.57
N ILE A 115 -10.15 6.88 3.28
CA ILE A 115 -10.75 5.87 4.17
C ILE A 115 -10.01 5.71 5.50
N PHE A 116 -8.76 6.13 5.56
CA PHE A 116 -7.97 6.10 6.79
C PHE A 116 -8.35 7.27 7.70
N PRO A 117 -8.57 7.02 9.00
CA PRO A 117 -9.00 8.05 9.94
C PRO A 117 -7.95 9.13 10.20
N GLU A 118 -6.68 8.85 9.91
CA GLU A 118 -5.57 9.79 10.05
C GLU A 118 -5.60 10.90 9.01
N ILE A 119 -6.35 10.70 7.92
CA ILE A 119 -6.50 11.68 6.84
C ILE A 119 -7.76 12.51 7.08
N HIS A 120 -7.58 13.80 7.27
CA HIS A 120 -8.69 14.74 7.40
C HIS A 120 -9.20 15.14 6.02
N TYR A 121 -10.47 14.86 5.74
CA TYR A 121 -11.10 15.14 4.45
C TYR A 121 -10.96 16.61 4.02
N GLU A 122 -11.03 17.52 4.96
CA GLU A 122 -10.93 18.97 4.72
C GLU A 122 -9.55 19.43 4.25
N SER A 123 -8.50 18.68 4.58
CA SER A 123 -7.11 18.98 4.22
C SER A 123 -6.67 18.33 2.90
N VAL A 124 -7.52 17.49 2.32
CA VAL A 124 -7.18 16.72 1.10
C VAL A 124 -7.46 17.54 -0.13
N THR A 125 -6.42 17.88 -0.88
CA THR A 125 -6.53 18.54 -2.18
C THR A 125 -6.77 17.55 -3.32
N ASP A 126 -6.16 16.38 -3.24
CA ASP A 126 -6.26 15.32 -4.25
C ASP A 126 -6.50 13.97 -3.59
N VAL A 127 -7.40 13.17 -4.18
CA VAL A 127 -7.65 11.79 -3.74
C VAL A 127 -6.69 10.84 -4.44
N TRP A 128 -5.92 10.09 -3.66
CA TRP A 128 -4.94 9.14 -4.17
C TRP A 128 -5.41 7.71 -3.99
N GLY A 129 -5.24 6.90 -5.04
CA GLY A 129 -5.28 5.45 -4.91
C GLY A 129 -3.95 4.91 -4.38
N MET A 130 -4.00 3.77 -3.73
CA MET A 130 -2.78 3.08 -3.28
C MET A 130 -2.89 1.58 -3.46
N ASP A 131 -1.77 0.95 -3.74
CA ASP A 131 -1.65 -0.51 -3.76
C ASP A 131 -1.03 -1.00 -2.46
N VAL A 132 -1.60 -2.04 -1.91
CA VAL A 132 -1.12 -2.72 -0.70
C VAL A 132 -0.66 -4.12 -1.07
N ILE A 133 0.62 -4.41 -0.91
CA ILE A 133 1.22 -5.70 -1.19
C ILE A 133 1.68 -6.34 0.11
N ILE A 134 1.15 -7.51 0.44
CA ILE A 134 1.47 -8.29 1.62
C ILE A 134 2.33 -9.47 1.20
N SER A 135 3.60 -9.46 1.59
CA SER A 135 4.51 -10.59 1.38
C SER A 135 4.56 -11.46 2.61
N THR A 136 4.37 -12.76 2.43
CA THR A 136 4.40 -13.74 3.51
C THR A 136 5.52 -14.76 3.33
N SER A 137 5.82 -15.53 4.35
CA SER A 137 6.73 -16.68 4.27
C SER A 137 6.05 -17.97 3.83
N ALA A 138 4.74 -17.92 3.57
CA ALA A 138 3.98 -19.06 3.04
C ALA A 138 4.57 -19.52 1.70
N LYS A 139 4.54 -20.82 1.48
CA LYS A 139 5.05 -21.42 0.24
C LYS A 139 3.97 -21.52 -0.83
N THR A 140 2.72 -21.58 -0.43
CA THR A 140 1.55 -21.72 -1.30
C THR A 140 0.53 -20.61 -1.02
N ASP A 141 -0.34 -20.35 -1.98
CA ASP A 141 -1.41 -19.36 -1.83
C ASP A 141 -2.45 -19.79 -0.79
N ASP A 142 -2.71 -21.09 -0.64
CA ASP A 142 -3.64 -21.62 0.35
C ASP A 142 -3.15 -21.36 1.79
N GLU A 143 -1.86 -21.54 2.03
CA GLU A 143 -1.25 -21.21 3.34
C GLU A 143 -1.34 -19.70 3.62
N ALA A 144 -1.08 -18.87 2.62
CA ALA A 144 -1.18 -17.42 2.75
C ALA A 144 -2.62 -16.98 2.97
N LEU A 145 -3.58 -17.58 2.29
CA LEU A 145 -5.01 -17.31 2.49
C LEU A 145 -5.44 -17.67 3.91
N ALA A 146 -5.00 -18.82 4.42
CA ALA A 146 -5.28 -19.23 5.82
C ALA A 146 -4.68 -18.24 6.83
N LEU A 147 -3.45 -17.76 6.59
CA LEU A 147 -2.79 -16.76 7.41
C LEU A 147 -3.59 -15.44 7.45
N LEU A 148 -3.99 -14.93 6.29
CA LEU A 148 -4.74 -13.69 6.20
C LEU A 148 -6.15 -13.82 6.80
N LYS A 149 -6.82 -14.97 6.64
CA LYS A 149 -8.08 -15.26 7.34
C LYS A 149 -7.90 -15.26 8.86
N GLY A 150 -6.77 -15.73 9.36
CA GLY A 150 -6.43 -15.67 10.78
C GLY A 150 -6.28 -14.24 11.31
N PHE A 151 -5.95 -13.27 10.47
CA PHE A 151 -5.96 -11.83 10.76
C PHE A 151 -7.33 -11.16 10.54
N ASN A 152 -8.37 -11.92 10.27
CA ASN A 152 -9.73 -11.42 9.98
C ASN A 152 -9.83 -10.54 8.73
N PHE A 153 -9.02 -10.80 7.71
CA PHE A 153 -9.20 -10.12 6.43
C PHE A 153 -10.58 -10.45 5.84
N PRO A 154 -11.36 -9.46 5.44
CA PRO A 154 -12.70 -9.63 4.93
C PRO A 154 -12.68 -10.08 3.46
N PHE A 155 -12.46 -11.36 3.22
CA PHE A 155 -12.57 -11.92 1.89
C PHE A 155 -14.05 -12.08 1.48
N GLY A 156 -14.36 -11.67 0.25
CA GLY A 156 -15.65 -11.92 -0.37
C GLY A 156 -15.81 -13.41 -0.72
N ASN A 157 -17.04 -13.88 -0.70
CA ASN A 157 -17.41 -15.23 -1.16
C ASN A 157 -17.30 -15.35 -2.68
#